data_59e59243a1272b2a0b9e72869d3082f5
#
_entry.id   59e59243a1272b2a0b9e72869d3082f5
#
_cell.length_a   1.000
_cell.length_b   1.000
_cell.length_c   1.000
_cell.angle_alpha   90.00
_cell.angle_beta   90.00
_cell.angle_gamma   90.00
#
_symmetry.space_group_name_H-M   'P 1'
#
loop_
_entity.id
_entity.type
_entity.pdbx_description
1 polymer ?
#
loop_
_entity_poly.entity_id
_entity_poly.type
_entity_poly.pdbx_seq_one_letter_code
_entity_poly.pdbx_strand_id
1 'polypeptide(L)'
;MKVEGAHELDAPRERVYQCLVTPEVLQRCIPGCEKLEKTGDNTFAATIRAGVGSIKGVFNGAARLEDLREPEHLRIVVDGKGVPGFLKGSGDLDLEQTNNGTKVSYTGDVQVGGTIASVGQRMIQGTAKMMATQFFTSLGAEAKTAVGEPPPQHGFFRTALRWFSGWLRKLFNRG
;
A
#
# COMPACT_ATOMS: atom_id res chain seq x y z
N MET A 1 -11.34 17.14 -6.31
CA MET A 1 -12.41 16.42 -5.56
C MET A 1 -11.81 15.95 -4.24
N LYS A 2 -12.43 16.34 -3.14
CA LYS A 2 -11.98 15.91 -1.81
C LYS A 2 -12.49 14.50 -1.48
N VAL A 3 -11.64 13.67 -0.94
CA VAL A 3 -11.98 12.35 -0.39
C VAL A 3 -11.47 12.28 1.05
N GLU A 4 -12.31 11.78 1.95
CA GLU A 4 -11.98 11.67 3.36
C GLU A 4 -12.75 10.54 4.03
N GLY A 5 -12.21 9.99 5.09
CA GLY A 5 -12.84 8.97 5.89
C GLY A 5 -11.96 8.46 7.02
N ALA A 6 -12.49 7.49 7.75
CA ALA A 6 -11.75 6.80 8.79
C ALA A 6 -12.18 5.33 8.86
N HIS A 7 -11.25 4.45 9.21
CA HIS A 7 -11.47 3.03 9.40
C HIS A 7 -10.78 2.55 10.67
N GLU A 8 -11.47 1.66 11.39
CA GLU A 8 -10.92 0.98 12.56
C GLU A 8 -10.38 -0.39 12.13
N LEU A 9 -9.11 -0.65 12.46
CA LEU A 9 -8.43 -1.90 12.15
C LEU A 9 -8.03 -2.58 13.46
N ASP A 10 -8.38 -3.85 13.60
CA ASP A 10 -8.07 -4.66 14.76
C ASP A 10 -6.65 -5.24 14.66
N ALA A 11 -5.67 -4.34 14.72
CA ALA A 11 -4.25 -4.64 14.67
C ALA A 11 -3.42 -3.49 15.28
N PRO A 12 -2.22 -3.75 15.84
CA PRO A 12 -1.36 -2.71 16.37
C PRO A 12 -0.94 -1.69 15.31
N ARG A 13 -0.81 -0.43 15.69
CA ARG A 13 -0.46 0.69 14.82
C ARG A 13 0.82 0.47 14.04
N GLU A 14 1.85 -0.01 14.69
CA GLU A 14 3.16 -0.31 14.07
C GLU A 14 3.01 -1.34 12.96
N ARG A 15 2.12 -2.31 13.16
CA ARG A 15 1.85 -3.36 12.17
C ARG A 15 1.08 -2.84 10.98
N VAL A 16 0.06 -2.03 11.22
CA VAL A 16 -0.70 -1.37 10.14
C VAL A 16 0.22 -0.49 9.30
N TYR A 17 1.09 0.29 9.95
CA TYR A 17 2.07 1.13 9.27
C TYR A 17 3.02 0.31 8.38
N GLN A 18 3.59 -0.79 8.91
CA GLN A 18 4.46 -1.67 8.13
C GLN A 18 3.75 -2.25 6.89
N CYS A 19 2.49 -2.61 7.01
CA CYS A 19 1.70 -3.06 5.87
C CYS A 19 1.52 -1.96 4.81
N LEU A 20 1.36 -0.70 5.22
CA LEU A 20 1.21 0.46 4.33
C LEU A 20 2.48 0.83 3.55
N VAL A 21 3.64 0.40 3.99
CA VAL A 21 4.92 0.68 3.32
C VAL A 21 5.54 -0.56 2.63
N THR A 22 4.85 -1.70 2.68
CA THR A 22 5.31 -2.98 2.12
C THR A 22 4.63 -3.24 0.78
N PRO A 23 5.36 -3.23 -0.36
CA PRO A 23 4.75 -3.36 -1.71
C PRO A 23 3.94 -4.63 -1.90
N GLU A 24 4.41 -5.77 -1.42
CA GLU A 24 3.77 -7.07 -1.56
C GLU A 24 2.41 -7.12 -0.82
N VAL A 25 2.32 -6.45 0.32
CA VAL A 25 1.07 -6.31 1.08
C VAL A 25 0.13 -5.36 0.35
N LEU A 26 0.62 -4.19 -0.07
CA LEU A 26 -0.17 -3.19 -0.80
C LEU A 26 -0.76 -3.76 -2.08
N GLN A 27 0.00 -4.57 -2.83
CA GLN A 27 -0.49 -5.20 -4.06
C GLN A 27 -1.72 -6.09 -3.79
N ARG A 28 -1.75 -6.81 -2.66
CA ARG A 28 -2.89 -7.64 -2.27
C ARG A 28 -4.07 -6.83 -1.73
N CYS A 29 -3.80 -5.68 -1.13
CA CYS A 29 -4.84 -4.84 -0.50
C CYS A 29 -5.51 -3.88 -1.48
N ILE A 30 -4.80 -3.38 -2.49
CA ILE A 30 -5.34 -2.41 -3.45
C ILE A 30 -6.31 -3.11 -4.41
N PRO A 31 -7.60 -2.74 -4.44
CA PRO A 31 -8.58 -3.36 -5.32
C PRO A 31 -8.19 -3.23 -6.80
N GLY A 32 -8.16 -4.34 -7.51
CA GLY A 32 -7.81 -4.37 -8.94
C GLY A 32 -6.33 -4.17 -9.26
N CYS A 33 -5.45 -4.17 -8.26
CA CYS A 33 -4.01 -4.08 -8.49
C CYS A 33 -3.50 -5.37 -9.14
N GLU A 34 -3.02 -5.25 -10.37
CA GLU A 34 -2.42 -6.36 -11.11
C GLU A 34 -0.90 -6.42 -10.87
N LYS A 35 -0.27 -5.27 -10.66
CA LYS A 35 1.16 -5.15 -10.47
C LYS A 35 1.50 -3.94 -9.61
N LEU A 36 2.43 -4.13 -8.69
CA LEU A 36 3.02 -3.05 -7.89
C LEU A 36 4.52 -3.33 -7.71
N GLU A 37 5.36 -2.48 -8.23
CA GLU A 37 6.81 -2.62 -8.19
C GLU A 37 7.46 -1.41 -7.55
N LYS A 38 8.41 -1.64 -6.67
CA LYS A 38 9.24 -0.60 -6.12
C LYS A 38 10.25 -0.12 -7.17
N THR A 39 10.21 1.15 -7.52
CA THR A 39 11.08 1.78 -8.53
C THR A 39 12.16 2.69 -7.94
N GLY A 40 12.07 2.99 -6.67
CA GLY A 40 13.01 3.83 -5.93
C GLY A 40 12.68 3.87 -4.46
N ASP A 41 13.38 4.70 -3.70
CA ASP A 41 13.05 4.93 -2.30
C ASP A 41 11.66 5.56 -2.21
N ASN A 42 10.74 4.87 -1.53
CA ASN A 42 9.35 5.32 -1.36
C ASN A 42 8.57 5.58 -2.68
N THR A 43 9.03 5.03 -3.80
CA THR A 43 8.41 5.21 -5.11
C THR A 43 8.02 3.86 -5.71
N PHE A 44 6.82 3.79 -6.28
CA PHE A 44 6.25 2.56 -6.82
C PHE A 44 5.65 2.81 -8.19
N ALA A 45 5.78 1.84 -9.10
CA ALA A 45 5.00 1.76 -10.32
C ALA A 45 3.85 0.78 -10.13
N ALA A 46 2.65 1.15 -10.57
CA ALA A 46 1.45 0.34 -10.40
C ALA A 46 0.68 0.15 -11.71
N THR A 47 0.09 -1.02 -11.88
CA THR A 47 -0.91 -1.32 -12.89
C THR A 47 -2.18 -1.74 -12.18
N ILE A 48 -3.26 -0.97 -12.37
CA ILE A 48 -4.52 -1.16 -11.65
C ILE A 48 -5.66 -1.24 -12.67
N ARG A 49 -6.46 -2.29 -12.58
CA ARG A 49 -7.72 -2.42 -13.29
C ARG A 49 -8.84 -1.81 -12.44
N ALA A 50 -9.42 -0.75 -12.92
CA ALA A 50 -10.47 -0.03 -12.20
C ALA A 50 -11.58 0.46 -13.14
N GLY A 51 -12.72 0.81 -12.55
CA GLY A 51 -13.83 1.37 -13.31
C GLY A 51 -14.83 2.10 -12.44
N VAL A 52 -15.61 2.96 -13.09
CA VAL A 52 -16.72 3.69 -12.49
C VAL A 52 -17.94 3.52 -13.39
N GLY A 53 -18.99 2.93 -12.87
CA GLY A 53 -20.18 2.58 -13.66
C GLY A 53 -19.84 1.61 -14.79
N SER A 54 -20.20 1.97 -16.01
CA SER A 54 -19.93 1.18 -17.23
C SER A 54 -18.51 1.42 -17.81
N ILE A 55 -17.81 2.45 -17.35
CA ILE A 55 -16.47 2.80 -17.85
C ILE A 55 -15.43 2.05 -17.04
N LYS A 56 -14.69 1.17 -17.70
CA LYS A 56 -13.64 0.33 -17.10
C LYS A 56 -12.36 0.43 -17.92
N GLY A 57 -11.23 0.24 -17.26
CA GLY A 57 -9.94 0.19 -17.94
C GLY A 57 -8.78 -0.15 -17.02
N VAL A 58 -7.62 -0.22 -17.63
CA VAL A 58 -6.35 -0.40 -16.95
C VAL A 58 -5.65 0.95 -16.87
N PHE A 59 -5.20 1.28 -15.66
CA PHE A 59 -4.42 2.47 -15.38
C PHE A 59 -3.00 2.07 -15.01
N ASN A 60 -2.04 2.71 -15.64
CA ASN A 60 -0.63 2.61 -15.29
C ASN A 60 -0.20 3.92 -14.67
N GLY A 61 0.55 3.84 -13.59
CA GLY A 61 0.94 5.04 -12.88
C GLY A 61 2.04 4.83 -11.88
N ALA A 62 2.33 5.90 -11.17
CA ALA A 62 3.29 5.93 -10.08
C ALA A 62 2.62 6.38 -8.79
N ALA A 63 3.12 5.86 -7.69
CA ALA A 63 2.81 6.31 -6.34
C ALA A 63 4.11 6.66 -5.62
N ARG A 64 4.09 7.71 -4.81
CA ARG A 64 5.22 8.11 -3.96
C ARG A 64 4.73 8.34 -2.55
N LEU A 65 5.46 7.80 -1.58
CA LEU A 65 5.24 8.07 -0.17
C LEU A 65 6.13 9.23 0.27
N GLU A 66 5.54 10.18 0.96
CA GLU A 66 6.18 11.38 1.47
C GLU A 66 5.83 11.56 2.96
N ASP A 67 6.50 12.47 3.63
CA ASP A 67 6.26 12.85 5.03
C ASP A 67 6.05 11.63 5.96
N LEU A 68 6.95 10.66 5.84
CA LEU A 68 6.92 9.42 6.61
C LEU A 68 7.28 9.71 8.07
N ARG A 69 6.30 9.59 8.96
CA ARG A 69 6.46 9.68 10.43
C ARG A 69 5.97 8.40 11.07
N GLU A 70 6.83 7.38 11.03
CA GLU A 70 6.53 6.05 11.56
C GLU A 70 6.28 6.09 13.06
N PRO A 71 5.23 5.45 13.58
CA PRO A 71 4.15 4.73 12.91
C PRO A 71 2.85 5.57 12.78
N GLU A 72 2.92 6.88 12.77
CA GLU A 72 1.79 7.79 13.00
C GLU A 72 1.22 8.41 11.72
N HIS A 73 2.06 8.65 10.73
CA HIS A 73 1.64 9.41 9.56
C HIS A 73 2.41 9.05 8.30
N LEU A 74 1.74 9.12 7.16
CA LEU A 74 2.36 9.14 5.84
C LEU A 74 1.48 9.92 4.85
N ARG A 75 2.12 10.49 3.84
CA ARG A 75 1.47 11.11 2.70
C ARG A 75 1.70 10.26 1.46
N ILE A 76 0.66 10.07 0.66
CA ILE A 76 0.74 9.40 -0.64
C ILE A 76 0.46 10.41 -1.77
N VAL A 77 1.26 10.36 -2.82
CA VAL A 77 1.05 11.12 -4.07
C VAL A 77 0.93 10.13 -5.21
N VAL A 78 -0.10 10.25 -6.03
CA VAL A 78 -0.40 9.32 -7.13
C VAL A 78 -0.60 10.06 -8.45
N ASP A 79 -0.11 9.46 -9.54
CA ASP A 79 -0.36 9.89 -10.92
C ASP A 79 -0.57 8.63 -11.78
N GLY A 80 -1.75 8.47 -12.33
CA GLY A 80 -2.12 7.32 -13.14
C GLY A 80 -2.84 7.71 -14.42
N LYS A 81 -2.56 6.98 -15.51
CA LYS A 81 -3.15 7.19 -16.84
C LYS A 81 -3.61 5.86 -17.44
N GLY A 82 -4.69 5.91 -18.19
CA GLY A 82 -5.22 4.77 -18.93
C GLY A 82 -6.09 5.24 -20.09
N VAL A 83 -6.60 4.29 -20.88
CA VAL A 83 -7.51 4.60 -21.99
C VAL A 83 -8.74 5.40 -21.52
N PRO A 84 -9.35 5.12 -20.36
CA PRO A 84 -10.51 5.89 -19.90
C PRO A 84 -10.19 7.31 -19.42
N GLY A 85 -8.91 7.66 -19.22
CA GLY A 85 -8.51 8.97 -18.73
C GLY A 85 -7.35 8.94 -17.76
N PHE A 86 -7.33 9.90 -16.84
CA PHE A 86 -6.25 10.01 -15.84
C PHE A 86 -6.79 10.26 -14.44
N LEU A 87 -5.96 9.96 -13.46
CA LEU A 87 -6.18 10.24 -12.05
C LEU A 87 -4.88 10.78 -11.46
N LYS A 88 -4.96 11.93 -10.80
CA LYS A 88 -3.87 12.52 -10.03
C LYS A 88 -4.37 12.90 -8.66
N GLY A 89 -3.55 12.73 -7.64
CA GLY A 89 -3.97 13.13 -6.31
C GLY A 89 -2.90 12.99 -5.27
N SER A 90 -3.21 13.51 -4.11
CA SER A 90 -2.44 13.29 -2.90
C SER A 90 -3.37 13.11 -1.72
N GLY A 91 -2.90 12.37 -0.72
CA GLY A 91 -3.66 12.15 0.50
C GLY A 91 -2.75 11.91 1.69
N ASP A 92 -3.23 12.33 2.83
CA ASP A 92 -2.58 12.14 4.12
C ASP A 92 -3.29 11.00 4.87
N LEU A 93 -2.53 10.12 5.49
CA LEU A 93 -3.01 9.06 6.36
C LEU A 93 -2.44 9.26 7.75
N ASP A 94 -3.33 9.35 8.73
CA ASP A 94 -3.00 9.46 10.16
C ASP A 94 -3.43 8.20 10.88
N LEU A 95 -2.51 7.59 11.63
CA LEU A 95 -2.72 6.36 12.37
C LEU A 95 -2.71 6.65 13.88
N GLU A 96 -3.82 6.38 14.53
CA GLU A 96 -4.01 6.57 15.96
C GLU A 96 -4.21 5.22 16.65
N GLN A 97 -3.42 4.94 17.68
CA GLN A 97 -3.59 3.73 18.48
C GLN A 97 -4.85 3.86 19.34
N THR A 98 -5.71 2.86 19.28
CA THR A 98 -6.92 2.75 20.11
C THR A 98 -6.81 1.56 21.07
N ASN A 99 -7.77 1.41 21.99
CA ASN A 99 -7.80 0.27 22.91
C ASN A 99 -7.90 -1.08 22.23
N ASN A 100 -8.53 -1.13 21.05
CA ASN A 100 -8.82 -2.37 20.32
C ASN A 100 -8.03 -2.50 19.00
N GLY A 101 -7.12 -1.57 18.70
CA GLY A 101 -6.37 -1.61 17.47
C GLY A 101 -5.92 -0.24 16.98
N THR A 102 -6.15 0.06 15.71
CA THR A 102 -5.70 1.31 15.08
C THR A 102 -6.84 1.97 14.32
N LYS A 103 -7.05 3.25 14.57
CA LYS A 103 -7.89 4.10 13.73
C LYS A 103 -7.02 4.74 12.67
N VAL A 104 -7.34 4.50 11.39
CA VAL A 104 -6.70 5.16 10.27
C VAL A 104 -7.65 6.19 9.69
N SER A 105 -7.28 7.46 9.77
CA SER A 105 -8.00 8.57 9.15
C SER A 105 -7.28 8.98 7.88
N TYR A 106 -8.03 9.30 6.83
CA TYR A 106 -7.44 9.77 5.58
C TYR A 106 -8.17 11.00 5.04
N THR A 107 -7.39 11.89 4.44
CA THR A 107 -7.89 13.08 3.74
C THR A 107 -7.06 13.28 2.49
N GLY A 108 -7.70 13.49 1.35
CA GLY A 108 -7.00 13.68 0.09
C GLY A 108 -7.76 14.52 -0.91
N ASP A 109 -7.01 15.01 -1.89
CA ASP A 109 -7.53 15.66 -3.07
C ASP A 109 -7.20 14.85 -4.31
N VAL A 110 -8.23 14.60 -5.13
CA VAL A 110 -8.13 13.80 -6.34
C VAL A 110 -8.67 14.57 -7.54
N GLN A 111 -7.92 14.59 -8.61
CA GLN A 111 -8.30 15.10 -9.92
C GLN A 111 -8.49 13.94 -10.89
N VAL A 112 -9.64 13.87 -11.52
CA VAL A 112 -9.99 12.85 -12.51
C VAL A 112 -10.35 13.54 -13.81
N GLY A 113 -9.82 13.06 -14.93
CA GLY A 113 -10.10 13.62 -16.25
C GLY A 113 -10.22 12.54 -17.32
N GLY A 114 -10.66 12.94 -18.51
CA GLY A 114 -10.95 12.04 -19.62
C GLY A 114 -12.38 11.47 -19.57
N THR A 115 -12.63 10.41 -20.31
CA THR A 115 -13.95 9.78 -20.44
C THR A 115 -14.49 9.31 -19.08
N ILE A 116 -13.63 8.87 -18.18
CA ILE A 116 -14.06 8.42 -16.84
C ILE A 116 -14.68 9.55 -16.02
N ALA A 117 -14.30 10.80 -16.26
CA ALA A 117 -14.89 11.97 -15.59
C ALA A 117 -16.34 12.24 -16.01
N SER A 118 -16.76 11.76 -17.19
CA SER A 118 -18.11 11.97 -17.72
C SER A 118 -19.22 11.27 -16.93
N VAL A 119 -18.90 10.28 -16.10
CA VAL A 119 -19.87 9.60 -15.21
C VAL A 119 -20.38 10.50 -14.08
N GLY A 120 -19.70 11.62 -13.84
CA GLY A 120 -20.06 12.60 -12.83
C GLY A 120 -19.38 12.38 -11.48
N GLN A 121 -19.15 13.49 -10.80
CA GLN A 121 -18.40 13.53 -9.53
C GLN A 121 -18.99 12.63 -8.45
N ARG A 122 -20.31 12.58 -8.33
CA ARG A 122 -20.98 11.77 -7.30
C ARG A 122 -20.71 10.27 -7.46
N MET A 123 -20.67 9.79 -8.69
CA MET A 123 -20.35 8.39 -8.98
C MET A 123 -18.88 8.07 -8.68
N ILE A 124 -17.99 8.97 -9.04
CA ILE A 124 -16.56 8.85 -8.76
C ILE A 124 -16.30 8.82 -7.24
N GLN A 125 -16.93 9.72 -6.49
CA GLN A 125 -16.83 9.74 -5.02
C GLN A 125 -17.34 8.45 -4.37
N GLY A 126 -18.48 7.94 -4.84
CA GLY A 126 -19.02 6.67 -4.34
C GLY A 126 -18.07 5.51 -4.59
N THR A 127 -17.49 5.42 -5.78
CA THR A 127 -16.52 4.39 -6.14
C THR A 127 -15.23 4.53 -5.31
N ALA A 128 -14.71 5.75 -5.15
CA ALA A 128 -13.51 6.00 -4.34
C ALA A 128 -13.72 5.56 -2.89
N LYS A 129 -14.88 5.86 -2.29
CA LYS A 129 -15.23 5.43 -0.93
C LYS A 129 -15.35 3.91 -0.81
N MET A 130 -15.95 3.25 -1.80
CA MET A 130 -16.04 1.79 -1.83
C MET A 130 -14.63 1.15 -1.93
N MET A 131 -13.78 1.66 -2.80
CA MET A 131 -12.40 1.17 -2.95
C MET A 131 -11.58 1.38 -1.67
N ALA A 132 -11.73 2.53 -1.01
CA ALA A 132 -11.09 2.77 0.28
C ALA A 132 -11.56 1.76 1.34
N THR A 133 -12.85 1.48 1.43
CA THR A 133 -13.39 0.47 2.36
C THR A 133 -12.82 -0.92 2.08
N GLN A 134 -12.77 -1.34 0.83
CA GLN A 134 -12.18 -2.64 0.44
C GLN A 134 -10.68 -2.69 0.78
N PHE A 135 -9.95 -1.62 0.48
CA PHE A 135 -8.53 -1.51 0.81
C PHE A 135 -8.27 -1.67 2.29
N PHE A 136 -8.93 -0.90 3.15
CA PHE A 136 -8.73 -0.96 4.60
C PHE A 136 -9.22 -2.27 5.22
N THR A 137 -10.26 -2.90 4.68
CA THR A 137 -10.69 -4.24 5.09
C THR A 137 -9.58 -5.27 4.83
N SER A 138 -9.00 -5.25 3.63
CA SER A 138 -7.89 -6.14 3.26
C SER A 138 -6.63 -5.85 4.08
N LEU A 139 -6.32 -4.58 4.28
CA LEU A 139 -5.18 -4.15 5.10
C LEU A 139 -5.29 -4.63 6.55
N GLY A 140 -6.49 -4.53 7.14
CA GLY A 140 -6.76 -5.05 8.48
C GLY A 140 -6.57 -6.57 8.58
N ALA A 141 -6.98 -7.32 7.57
CA ALA A 141 -6.78 -8.77 7.50
C ALA A 141 -5.28 -9.13 7.40
N GLU A 142 -4.53 -8.44 6.54
CA GLU A 142 -3.07 -8.62 6.41
C GLU A 142 -2.33 -8.27 7.71
N ALA A 143 -2.69 -7.18 8.35
CA ALA A 143 -2.08 -6.75 9.60
C ALA A 143 -2.33 -7.73 10.76
N LYS A 144 -3.47 -8.44 10.78
CA LYS A 144 -3.78 -9.49 11.74
C LYS A 144 -2.96 -10.77 11.53
N THR A 145 -2.86 -11.24 10.28
CA THR A 145 -2.16 -12.49 9.93
C THR A 145 -0.67 -12.41 10.28
N ALA A 146 -0.11 -11.25 10.19
CA ALA A 146 1.28 -11.00 10.48
C ALA A 146 1.62 -10.93 11.99
N VAL A 147 0.66 -11.03 12.89
CA VAL A 147 0.88 -11.10 14.35
C VAL A 147 1.58 -12.42 14.76
N GLY A 148 1.58 -13.43 13.88
CA GLY A 148 2.28 -14.72 14.11
C GLY A 148 3.74 -14.78 13.65
N GLU A 149 4.24 -13.81 12.87
CA GLU A 149 5.64 -13.73 12.46
C GLU A 149 6.30 -12.47 13.02
N PRO A 150 7.47 -12.60 13.70
CA PRO A 150 8.22 -11.41 14.08
C PRO A 150 8.59 -10.63 12.82
N PRO A 151 8.58 -9.27 12.86
CA PRO A 151 8.96 -8.46 11.72
C PRO A 151 10.33 -8.90 11.23
N PRO A 152 10.57 -8.97 9.90
CA PRO A 152 11.90 -9.23 9.39
C PRO A 152 12.79 -8.09 9.89
N GLN A 153 13.57 -8.41 10.92
CA GLN A 153 14.62 -7.51 11.37
C GLN A 153 15.55 -7.34 10.17
N HIS A 154 15.77 -6.09 9.75
CA HIS A 154 16.79 -5.72 8.80
C HIS A 154 18.16 -6.18 9.33
N GLY A 155 18.47 -7.44 9.06
CA GLY A 155 19.68 -8.13 9.49
C GLY A 155 20.12 -9.06 8.38
N PHE A 156 20.39 -8.52 7.18
CA PHE A 156 20.99 -9.24 6.06
C PHE A 156 22.40 -9.79 6.38
N PHE A 157 22.93 -9.51 7.57
CA PHE A 157 24.31 -9.85 7.93
C PHE A 157 24.49 -11.14 8.77
N ARG A 158 23.42 -11.79 9.24
CA ARG A 158 23.62 -12.99 10.11
C ARG A 158 23.47 -14.34 9.40
N THR A 159 22.87 -14.38 8.22
CA THR A 159 22.66 -15.65 7.50
C THR A 159 23.85 -16.03 6.60
N ALA A 160 24.66 -15.07 6.17
CA ALA A 160 25.85 -15.34 5.37
C ALA A 160 26.99 -15.98 6.18
N LEU A 161 27.08 -15.72 7.49
CA LEU A 161 28.16 -16.24 8.32
C LEU A 161 27.98 -17.73 8.71
N ARG A 162 26.75 -18.25 8.74
CA ARG A 162 26.50 -19.67 9.04
C ARG A 162 26.73 -20.59 7.84
N TRP A 163 26.68 -20.07 6.62
CA TRP A 163 26.97 -20.85 5.41
C TRP A 163 28.46 -20.96 5.15
N PHE A 164 29.22 -19.94 5.52
CA PHE A 164 30.69 -19.93 5.34
C PHE A 164 31.44 -20.87 6.30
N SER A 165 30.92 -21.09 7.51
CA SER A 165 31.54 -22.01 8.48
C SER A 165 31.35 -23.47 8.14
N GLY A 166 30.30 -23.83 7.39
CA GLY A 166 30.06 -25.20 6.91
C GLY A 166 30.97 -25.63 5.75
N TRP A 167 31.39 -24.65 4.94
CA TRP A 167 32.22 -24.91 3.76
C TRP A 167 33.71 -25.06 4.12
N LEU A 168 34.18 -24.31 5.10
CA LEU A 168 35.57 -24.42 5.61
C LEU A 168 35.85 -25.75 6.35
N ARG A 169 34.85 -26.36 6.97
CA ARG A 169 35.03 -27.70 7.62
C ARG A 169 35.20 -28.82 6.63
N LYS A 170 34.71 -28.68 5.38
CA LYS A 170 34.88 -29.72 4.35
C LYS A 170 36.22 -29.66 3.62
N LEU A 171 36.94 -28.54 3.71
CA LEU A 171 38.23 -28.38 3.05
C LEU A 171 39.43 -28.84 3.91
N PHE A 172 39.27 -28.91 5.24
CA PHE A 172 40.36 -29.31 6.15
C PHE A 172 40.36 -30.78 6.58
N ASN A 173 39.45 -31.60 6.08
CA ASN A 173 39.39 -33.04 6.46
C ASN A 173 39.65 -33.97 5.25
N ARG A 174 40.58 -33.58 4.37
CA ARG A 174 41.25 -34.46 3.39
C ARG A 174 42.74 -34.18 3.41
N GLY A 175 43.38 -34.83 4.36
CA GLY A 175 44.82 -35.00 4.46
C GLY A 175 45.10 -36.11 5.39
#